data_8c41c80794f312dabc69f308adfb78d8
#
_entry.id   8c41c80794f312dabc69f308adfb78d8
#
_cell.length_a   1.000
_cell.length_b   1.000
_cell.length_c   1.000
_cell.angle_alpha   90.00
_cell.angle_beta   90.00
_cell.angle_gamma   90.00
#
_symmetry.space_group_name_H-M   'P 1'
#
loop_
_entity.id
_entity.type
_entity.pdbx_description
1 polymer ?
#
loop_
_entity_poly.entity_id
_entity_poly.type
_entity_poly.pdbx_seq_one_letter_code
_entity_poly.pdbx_strand_id
1 'polypeptide(L)'
;MNIVIFGPPGAGKGTQSNFIVKKFNLFQVSTGELLRKEIKNKTLLGTQISSIINSGNLVSDEIVGGLIEKYISNQSYKDRLIFDGYPRNLIQARNLNNLLKKYEQKIDFVLKLSVSLKTIKKRISERKVLENREDDNEDIAIKRYETYEKNIKPVIDFYEQSNLLKVVNGEASITEISDEISGLIEAIKGWLWEIRQYKYAGNKNSLIYGSYCRDKHSTK
;
A
#
# COMPACT_ATOMS: atom_id res chain seq x y z
N MET A 1 -0.50 2.04 -13.32
CA MET A 1 0.15 1.18 -12.31
C MET A 1 -0.49 1.44 -10.95
N ASN A 2 -1.03 0.39 -10.30
CA ASN A 2 -1.58 0.47 -8.95
C ASN A 2 -0.65 -0.23 -7.98
N ILE A 3 -0.30 0.43 -6.88
CA ILE A 3 0.65 -0.02 -5.87
C ILE A 3 -0.06 -0.17 -4.52
N VAL A 4 0.25 -1.23 -3.79
CA VAL A 4 -0.11 -1.34 -2.36
C VAL A 4 1.15 -1.17 -1.54
N ILE A 5 1.10 -0.36 -0.48
CA ILE A 5 2.21 -0.20 0.44
C ILE A 5 1.84 -0.70 1.85
N PHE A 6 2.58 -1.70 2.32
CA PHE A 6 2.47 -2.26 3.66
C PHE A 6 3.60 -1.81 4.58
N GLY A 7 3.30 -1.82 5.85
CA GLY A 7 4.22 -1.55 6.94
C GLY A 7 3.44 -1.15 8.19
N PRO A 8 3.97 -1.41 9.39
CA PRO A 8 3.31 -1.02 10.62
C PRO A 8 3.14 0.51 10.75
N PRO A 9 2.34 0.99 11.71
CA PRO A 9 2.32 2.41 12.04
C PRO A 9 3.75 2.91 12.34
N GLY A 10 4.13 4.07 11.82
CA GLY A 10 5.49 4.60 11.98
C GLY A 10 6.55 4.03 11.02
N ALA A 11 6.22 3.09 10.13
CA ALA A 11 7.18 2.52 9.18
C ALA A 11 7.67 3.48 8.07
N GLY A 12 7.08 4.67 7.94
CA GLY A 12 7.46 5.62 6.90
C GLY A 12 6.64 5.51 5.60
N LYS A 13 5.54 4.75 5.60
CA LYS A 13 4.68 4.58 4.41
C LYS A 13 4.29 5.91 3.76
N GLY A 14 3.76 6.85 4.55
CA GLY A 14 3.34 8.16 4.04
C GLY A 14 4.47 8.95 3.39
N THR A 15 5.66 8.95 4.01
CA THR A 15 6.86 9.60 3.46
C THR A 15 7.23 9.01 2.10
N GLN A 16 7.28 7.69 2.00
CA GLN A 16 7.61 6.99 0.76
C GLN A 16 6.50 7.12 -0.28
N SER A 17 5.23 7.05 0.13
CA SER A 17 4.10 7.27 -0.78
C SER A 17 4.14 8.67 -1.40
N ASN A 18 4.42 9.71 -0.61
CA ASN A 18 4.56 11.08 -1.11
C ASN A 18 5.69 11.21 -2.14
N PHE A 19 6.81 10.54 -1.93
CA PHE A 19 7.91 10.50 -2.90
C PHE A 19 7.48 9.81 -4.19
N ILE A 20 6.89 8.62 -4.09
CA ILE A 20 6.43 7.83 -5.24
C ILE A 20 5.35 8.59 -6.04
N VAL A 21 4.40 9.24 -5.36
CA VAL A 21 3.36 10.06 -5.98
C VAL A 21 3.97 11.16 -6.85
N LYS A 22 4.94 11.90 -6.32
CA LYS A 22 5.61 12.98 -7.05
C LYS A 22 6.44 12.47 -8.22
N LYS A 23 7.26 11.43 -7.99
CA LYS A 23 8.19 10.92 -9.01
C LYS A 23 7.47 10.21 -10.15
N PHE A 24 6.42 9.45 -9.86
CA PHE A 24 5.76 8.58 -10.83
C PHE A 24 4.37 9.05 -11.28
N ASN A 25 3.94 10.22 -10.82
CA ASN A 25 2.64 10.82 -11.13
C ASN A 25 1.47 9.89 -10.77
N LEU A 26 1.49 9.38 -9.52
CA LEU A 26 0.43 8.55 -8.97
C LEU A 26 -0.45 9.37 -8.02
N PHE A 27 -1.52 8.76 -7.52
CA PHE A 27 -2.40 9.32 -6.49
C PHE A 27 -2.39 8.41 -5.26
N GLN A 28 -2.14 9.00 -4.11
CA GLN A 28 -2.20 8.27 -2.84
C GLN A 28 -3.63 8.21 -2.32
N VAL A 29 -4.07 7.01 -1.97
CA VAL A 29 -5.30 6.74 -1.24
C VAL A 29 -4.91 6.22 0.14
N SER A 30 -4.76 7.13 1.10
CA SER A 30 -4.45 6.79 2.48
C SER A 30 -5.73 6.70 3.29
N THR A 31 -6.14 5.47 3.65
CA THR A 31 -7.36 5.26 4.44
C THR A 31 -7.31 5.97 5.78
N GLY A 32 -6.14 5.99 6.43
CA GLY A 32 -5.97 6.71 7.70
C GLY A 32 -6.19 8.23 7.56
N GLU A 33 -5.71 8.84 6.48
CA GLU A 33 -5.92 10.26 6.22
C GLU A 33 -7.37 10.56 5.87
N LEU A 34 -7.99 9.73 5.03
CA LEU A 34 -9.39 9.88 4.66
C LEU A 34 -10.29 9.84 5.90
N LEU A 35 -10.12 8.84 6.75
CA LEU A 35 -10.92 8.71 7.96
C LEU A 35 -10.67 9.86 8.96
N ARG A 36 -9.43 10.31 9.15
CA ARG A 36 -9.13 11.48 9.97
C ARG A 36 -9.74 12.77 9.39
N LYS A 37 -9.80 12.90 8.07
CA LYS A 37 -10.48 14.05 7.42
C LYS A 37 -11.98 14.05 7.72
N GLU A 38 -12.62 12.89 7.70
CA GLU A 38 -14.04 12.76 8.09
C GLU A 38 -14.25 13.22 9.55
N ILE A 39 -13.38 12.80 10.48
CA ILE A 39 -13.44 13.20 11.88
C ILE A 39 -13.23 14.71 12.02
N LYS A 40 -12.20 15.26 11.38
CA LYS A 40 -11.88 16.70 11.44
C LYS A 40 -13.03 17.55 10.89
N ASN A 41 -13.68 17.09 9.85
CA ASN A 41 -14.83 17.78 9.23
C ASN A 41 -16.15 17.52 9.96
N LYS A 42 -16.13 16.75 11.05
CA LYS A 42 -17.32 16.40 11.86
C LYS A 42 -18.50 15.88 11.02
N THR A 43 -18.20 15.09 9.99
CA THR A 43 -19.24 14.44 9.19
C THR A 43 -19.98 13.39 10.04
N LEU A 44 -21.14 12.93 9.61
CA LEU A 44 -21.86 11.83 10.28
C LEU A 44 -20.96 10.60 10.41
N LEU A 45 -20.24 10.25 9.35
CA LEU A 45 -19.26 9.18 9.37
C LEU A 45 -18.13 9.48 10.38
N GLY A 46 -17.55 10.67 10.34
CA GLY A 46 -16.49 11.08 11.24
C GLY A 46 -16.88 10.95 12.71
N THR A 47 -18.11 11.34 13.07
CA THR A 47 -18.62 11.19 14.43
C THR A 47 -18.75 9.72 14.85
N GLN A 48 -19.22 8.86 13.95
CA GLN A 48 -19.38 7.41 14.20
C GLN A 48 -18.04 6.69 14.41
N ILE A 49 -17.00 7.04 13.63
CA ILE A 49 -15.72 6.33 13.63
C ILE A 49 -14.70 6.91 14.60
N SER A 50 -14.93 8.07 15.19
CA SER A 50 -13.96 8.79 16.05
C SER A 50 -13.47 7.93 17.21
N SER A 51 -14.38 7.34 17.98
CA SER A 51 -14.04 6.48 19.11
C SER A 51 -13.26 5.22 18.69
N ILE A 52 -13.59 4.65 17.53
CA ILE A 52 -12.94 3.46 16.98
C ILE A 52 -11.47 3.77 16.65
N ILE A 53 -11.23 4.87 15.96
CA ILE A 53 -9.88 5.27 15.55
C ILE A 53 -9.05 5.70 16.75
N ASN A 54 -9.60 6.48 17.67
CA ASN A 54 -8.90 6.95 18.87
C ASN A 54 -8.54 5.80 19.83
N SER A 55 -9.28 4.68 19.79
CA SER A 55 -8.94 3.46 20.52
C SER A 55 -7.97 2.52 19.79
N GLY A 56 -7.48 2.91 18.60
CA GLY A 56 -6.54 2.11 17.79
C GLY A 56 -7.17 0.90 17.07
N ASN A 57 -8.50 0.81 17.03
CA ASN A 57 -9.23 -0.25 16.35
C ASN A 57 -9.38 0.03 14.86
N LEU A 58 -9.77 -1.01 14.10
CA LEU A 58 -10.09 -0.89 12.66
C LEU A 58 -11.56 -0.48 12.49
N VAL A 59 -11.78 0.42 11.53
CA VAL A 59 -13.14 0.73 11.03
C VAL A 59 -13.62 -0.43 10.17
N SER A 60 -14.93 -0.62 10.06
CA SER A 60 -15.52 -1.75 9.33
C SER A 60 -15.09 -1.79 7.86
N ASP A 61 -14.96 -3.02 7.33
CA ASP A 61 -14.48 -3.27 5.96
C ASP A 61 -15.40 -2.63 4.90
N GLU A 62 -16.70 -2.54 5.18
CA GLU A 62 -17.70 -1.92 4.28
C GLU A 62 -17.46 -0.41 4.16
N ILE A 63 -17.27 0.28 5.28
CA ILE A 63 -17.02 1.73 5.28
C ILE A 63 -15.72 2.03 4.50
N VAL A 64 -14.67 1.30 4.83
CA VAL A 64 -13.36 1.51 4.18
C VAL A 64 -13.43 1.15 2.70
N GLY A 65 -14.09 0.03 2.36
CA GLY A 65 -14.29 -0.41 0.98
C GLY A 65 -15.03 0.63 0.13
N GLY A 66 -16.10 1.23 0.66
CA GLY A 66 -16.84 2.29 -0.01
C GLY A 66 -16.01 3.56 -0.26
N LEU A 67 -15.12 3.91 0.67
CA LEU A 67 -14.18 5.02 0.47
C LEU A 67 -13.17 4.71 -0.64
N ILE A 68 -12.63 3.50 -0.67
CA ILE A 68 -11.67 3.04 -1.69
C ILE A 68 -12.33 2.99 -3.08
N GLU A 69 -13.57 2.49 -3.18
CA GLU A 69 -14.27 2.39 -4.45
C GLU A 69 -14.44 3.75 -5.15
N LYS A 70 -14.67 4.83 -4.41
CA LYS A 70 -14.76 6.19 -4.96
C LYS A 70 -13.50 6.60 -5.74
N TYR A 71 -12.32 6.13 -5.31
CA TYR A 71 -11.06 6.42 -6.00
C TYR A 71 -10.83 5.48 -7.19
N ILE A 72 -11.15 4.20 -7.03
CA ILE A 72 -10.97 3.19 -8.10
C ILE A 72 -11.90 3.47 -9.28
N SER A 73 -13.15 3.92 -9.02
CA SER A 73 -14.14 4.23 -10.06
C SER A 73 -13.84 5.52 -10.83
N ASN A 74 -12.99 6.40 -10.29
CA ASN A 74 -12.67 7.67 -10.93
C ASN A 74 -11.64 7.48 -12.05
N GLN A 75 -12.06 7.77 -13.28
CA GLN A 75 -11.23 7.62 -14.48
C GLN A 75 -9.93 8.44 -14.45
N SER A 76 -9.92 9.59 -13.74
CA SER A 76 -8.70 10.40 -13.60
C SER A 76 -7.60 9.70 -12.79
N TYR A 77 -7.95 8.68 -12.01
CA TYR A 77 -7.02 7.91 -11.19
C TYR A 77 -6.76 6.50 -11.73
N LYS A 78 -7.39 6.13 -12.84
CA LYS A 78 -7.29 4.78 -13.42
C LYS A 78 -5.81 4.39 -13.60
N ASP A 79 -5.44 3.22 -13.07
CA ASP A 79 -4.08 2.68 -13.11
C ASP A 79 -2.98 3.62 -12.55
N ARG A 80 -3.34 4.47 -11.58
CA ARG A 80 -2.43 5.47 -10.99
C ARG A 80 -2.55 5.58 -9.47
N LEU A 81 -2.96 4.52 -8.78
CA LEU A 81 -3.25 4.56 -7.34
C LEU A 81 -2.13 3.95 -6.51
N ILE A 82 -1.84 4.58 -5.37
CA ILE A 82 -1.11 4.01 -4.25
C ILE A 82 -2.08 3.81 -3.09
N PHE A 83 -2.27 2.57 -2.66
CA PHE A 83 -3.09 2.23 -1.50
C PHE A 83 -2.20 2.20 -0.25
N ASP A 84 -2.37 3.18 0.63
CA ASP A 84 -1.68 3.28 1.92
C ASP A 84 -2.64 2.99 3.07
N GLY A 85 -2.29 1.99 3.88
CA GLY A 85 -3.12 1.54 4.99
C GLY A 85 -4.37 0.74 4.57
N TYR A 86 -4.41 0.25 3.35
CA TYR A 86 -5.41 -0.68 2.82
C TYR A 86 -4.76 -1.58 1.76
N PRO A 87 -5.04 -2.91 1.78
CA PRO A 87 -5.87 -3.63 2.74
C PRO A 87 -5.15 -3.89 4.09
N ARG A 88 -5.92 -4.14 5.16
CA ARG A 88 -5.40 -4.45 6.50
C ARG A 88 -5.72 -5.87 6.98
N ASN A 89 -6.57 -6.58 6.28
CA ASN A 89 -6.91 -7.98 6.51
C ASN A 89 -7.18 -8.68 5.17
N LEU A 90 -7.32 -10.01 5.22
CA LEU A 90 -7.49 -10.81 4.01
C LEU A 90 -8.83 -10.53 3.28
N ILE A 91 -9.88 -10.19 4.02
CA ILE A 91 -11.19 -9.84 3.44
C ILE A 91 -11.03 -8.57 2.60
N GLN A 92 -10.39 -7.55 3.16
CA GLN A 92 -10.10 -6.30 2.43
C GLN A 92 -9.20 -6.55 1.21
N ALA A 93 -8.22 -7.46 1.29
CA ALA A 93 -7.35 -7.78 0.15
C ALA A 93 -8.14 -8.39 -1.02
N ARG A 94 -9.02 -9.32 -0.72
CA ARG A 94 -9.92 -9.91 -1.73
C ARG A 94 -10.88 -8.87 -2.31
N ASN A 95 -11.46 -8.04 -1.46
CA ASN A 95 -12.36 -6.95 -1.88
C ASN A 95 -11.65 -5.95 -2.79
N LEU A 96 -10.41 -5.56 -2.47
CA LEU A 96 -9.61 -4.67 -3.32
C LEU A 96 -9.39 -5.27 -4.70
N ASN A 97 -9.01 -6.54 -4.79
CA ASN A 97 -8.82 -7.22 -6.07
C ASN A 97 -10.13 -7.29 -6.88
N ASN A 98 -11.26 -7.57 -6.23
CA ASN A 98 -12.56 -7.62 -6.88
C ASN A 98 -13.00 -6.24 -7.38
N LEU A 99 -12.81 -5.18 -6.58
CA LEU A 99 -13.09 -3.81 -6.98
C LEU A 99 -12.23 -3.39 -8.17
N LEU A 100 -10.93 -3.61 -8.11
CA LEU A 100 -10.04 -3.29 -9.23
C LEU A 100 -10.45 -4.04 -10.50
N LYS A 101 -10.76 -5.33 -10.39
CA LYS A 101 -11.24 -6.13 -11.54
C LYS A 101 -12.56 -5.59 -12.11
N LYS A 102 -13.51 -5.17 -11.26
CA LYS A 102 -14.77 -4.55 -11.68
C LYS A 102 -14.54 -3.31 -12.57
N TYR A 103 -13.49 -2.55 -12.29
CA TYR A 103 -13.12 -1.35 -13.04
C TYR A 103 -11.95 -1.58 -14.03
N GLU A 104 -11.73 -2.83 -14.45
CA GLU A 104 -10.69 -3.22 -15.42
C GLU A 104 -9.28 -2.78 -15.02
N GLN A 105 -8.99 -2.83 -13.73
CA GLN A 105 -7.72 -2.50 -13.14
C GLN A 105 -7.15 -3.71 -12.36
N LYS A 106 -5.89 -3.64 -11.99
CA LYS A 106 -5.23 -4.65 -11.16
C LYS A 106 -4.19 -4.00 -10.26
N ILE A 107 -3.69 -4.77 -9.28
CA ILE A 107 -2.48 -4.43 -8.53
C ILE A 107 -1.29 -4.88 -9.37
N ASP A 108 -0.35 -3.99 -9.60
CA ASP A 108 0.87 -4.28 -10.35
C ASP A 108 2.05 -4.56 -9.42
N PHE A 109 2.01 -4.05 -8.18
CA PHE A 109 3.13 -4.10 -7.26
C PHE A 109 2.67 -3.97 -5.81
N VAL A 110 3.29 -4.73 -4.92
CA VAL A 110 3.06 -4.68 -3.47
C VAL A 110 4.38 -4.47 -2.76
N LEU A 111 4.49 -3.38 -2.03
CA LEU A 111 5.66 -2.99 -1.28
C LEU A 111 5.44 -3.21 0.21
N LYS A 112 6.36 -3.90 0.88
CA LYS A 112 6.38 -4.05 2.34
C LYS A 112 7.61 -3.36 2.91
N LEU A 113 7.41 -2.32 3.74
CA LEU A 113 8.48 -1.73 4.55
C LEU A 113 8.68 -2.57 5.81
N SER A 114 9.86 -3.16 5.96
CA SER A 114 10.26 -3.93 7.13
C SER A 114 10.97 -3.01 8.12
N VAL A 115 10.40 -2.87 9.33
CA VAL A 115 10.91 -1.95 10.36
C VAL A 115 10.77 -2.60 11.74
N SER A 116 11.78 -2.47 12.59
CA SER A 116 11.76 -2.98 13.96
C SER A 116 10.80 -2.19 14.87
N LEU A 117 10.29 -2.84 15.89
CA LEU A 117 9.45 -2.17 16.90
C LEU A 117 10.17 -1.02 17.58
N LYS A 118 11.48 -1.13 17.80
CA LYS A 118 12.32 -0.08 18.39
C LYS A 118 12.27 1.21 17.56
N THR A 119 12.50 1.08 16.25
CA THR A 119 12.47 2.21 15.32
C THR A 119 11.05 2.79 15.18
N ILE A 120 10.03 1.93 15.19
CA ILE A 120 8.63 2.36 15.15
C ILE A 120 8.29 3.24 16.35
N LYS A 121 8.62 2.81 17.58
CA LYS A 121 8.37 3.60 18.80
C LYS A 121 9.03 4.97 18.72
N LYS A 122 10.31 5.02 18.32
CA LYS A 122 11.05 6.27 18.13
C LYS A 122 10.35 7.19 17.13
N ARG A 123 10.00 6.69 15.94
CA ARG A 123 9.37 7.49 14.86
C ARG A 123 7.97 7.99 15.25
N ILE A 124 7.19 7.20 16.00
CA ILE A 124 5.88 7.64 16.49
C ILE A 124 6.00 8.74 17.52
N SER A 125 6.95 8.62 18.44
CA SER A 125 7.24 9.68 19.43
C SER A 125 7.64 10.99 18.75
N GLU A 126 8.52 10.95 17.76
CA GLU A 126 8.92 12.12 16.97
C GLU A 126 7.74 12.72 16.21
N ARG A 127 6.91 11.88 15.57
CA ARG A 127 5.73 12.31 14.83
C ARG A 127 4.67 12.96 15.71
N LYS A 128 4.47 12.47 16.92
CA LYS A 128 3.55 13.06 17.88
C LYS A 128 3.86 14.54 18.14
N VAL A 129 5.14 14.85 18.28
CA VAL A 129 5.60 16.24 18.49
C VAL A 129 5.37 17.11 17.24
N LEU A 130 5.61 16.54 16.04
CA LEU A 130 5.54 17.29 14.79
C LEU A 130 4.12 17.48 14.24
N GLU A 131 3.28 16.45 14.34
CA GLU A 131 1.96 16.43 13.70
C GLU A 131 0.79 16.55 14.68
N ASN A 132 1.05 16.58 16.00
CA ASN A 132 0.05 16.68 17.07
C ASN A 132 -1.15 15.73 16.87
N ARG A 133 -0.88 14.47 16.53
CA ARG A 133 -1.91 13.45 16.33
C ARG A 133 -2.38 12.90 17.68
N GLU A 134 -3.68 12.91 17.89
CA GLU A 134 -4.29 12.34 19.11
C GLU A 134 -4.11 10.82 19.21
N ASP A 135 -4.05 10.12 18.03
CA ASP A 135 -3.88 8.69 17.91
C ASP A 135 -2.41 8.23 17.96
N ASP A 136 -1.45 9.13 18.26
CA ASP A 136 -0.03 8.83 18.44
C ASP A 136 0.41 8.82 19.93
N ASN A 137 -0.48 8.38 20.80
CA ASN A 137 -0.12 7.97 22.17
C ASN A 137 0.61 6.63 22.14
N GLU A 138 1.58 6.39 23.04
CA GLU A 138 2.41 5.19 23.03
C GLU A 138 1.57 3.91 23.14
N ASP A 139 0.58 3.87 24.04
CA ASP A 139 -0.29 2.71 24.23
C ASP A 139 -1.13 2.41 22.97
N ILE A 140 -1.66 3.46 22.36
CA ILE A 140 -2.43 3.34 21.11
C ILE A 140 -1.52 2.87 19.97
N ALA A 141 -0.29 3.37 19.91
CA ALA A 141 0.68 2.99 18.91
C ALA A 141 1.08 1.51 19.02
N ILE A 142 1.29 1.01 20.24
CA ILE A 142 1.57 -0.40 20.51
C ILE A 142 0.36 -1.25 20.09
N LYS A 143 -0.84 -0.89 20.51
CA LYS A 143 -2.07 -1.60 20.12
C LYS A 143 -2.26 -1.66 18.60
N ARG A 144 -1.97 -0.56 17.88
CA ARG A 144 -2.02 -0.52 16.41
C ARG A 144 -0.96 -1.41 15.78
N TYR A 145 0.23 -1.49 16.37
CA TYR A 145 1.27 -2.39 15.94
C TYR A 145 0.85 -3.86 16.12
N GLU A 146 0.34 -4.24 17.28
CA GLU A 146 -0.17 -5.57 17.55
C GLU A 146 -1.32 -5.95 16.63
N THR A 147 -2.25 -5.02 16.40
CA THR A 147 -3.35 -5.20 15.45
C THR A 147 -2.83 -5.42 14.02
N TYR A 148 -1.79 -4.70 13.61
CA TYR A 148 -1.14 -4.89 12.33
C TYR A 148 -0.50 -6.28 12.23
N GLU A 149 0.35 -6.65 13.19
CA GLU A 149 1.04 -7.95 13.18
C GLU A 149 0.05 -9.13 13.16
N LYS A 150 -1.03 -9.03 13.93
CA LYS A 150 -2.07 -10.08 13.99
C LYS A 150 -2.76 -10.32 12.63
N ASN A 151 -2.96 -9.24 11.85
CA ASN A 151 -3.79 -9.32 10.65
C ASN A 151 -2.98 -9.34 9.35
N ILE A 152 -1.70 -8.94 9.36
CA ILE A 152 -0.97 -8.70 8.11
C ILE A 152 -0.45 -9.98 7.46
N LYS A 153 -0.12 -11.01 8.25
CA LYS A 153 0.49 -12.24 7.71
C LYS A 153 -0.35 -12.88 6.59
N PRO A 154 -1.66 -13.15 6.77
CA PRO A 154 -2.48 -13.72 5.70
C PRO A 154 -2.58 -12.83 4.45
N VAL A 155 -2.44 -11.51 4.60
CA VAL A 155 -2.44 -10.56 3.48
C VAL A 155 -1.13 -10.63 2.71
N ILE A 156 -0.01 -10.71 3.41
CA ILE A 156 1.31 -10.88 2.80
C ILE A 156 1.37 -12.19 2.03
N ASP A 157 0.98 -13.31 2.66
CA ASP A 157 0.94 -14.63 2.04
C ASP A 157 0.09 -14.63 0.75
N PHE A 158 -1.05 -13.92 0.77
CA PHE A 158 -1.93 -13.76 -0.40
C PHE A 158 -1.26 -13.05 -1.58
N TYR A 159 -0.50 -12.00 -1.33
CA TYR A 159 0.20 -11.27 -2.40
C TYR A 159 1.54 -11.91 -2.79
N GLU A 160 2.18 -12.64 -1.88
CA GLU A 160 3.39 -13.40 -2.17
C GLU A 160 3.12 -14.53 -3.17
N GLN A 161 2.00 -15.25 -3.03
CA GLN A 161 1.54 -16.26 -3.99
C GLN A 161 1.37 -15.70 -5.42
N SER A 162 1.12 -14.40 -5.54
CA SER A 162 0.97 -13.71 -6.82
C SER A 162 2.29 -13.14 -7.37
N ASN A 163 3.42 -13.35 -6.70
CA ASN A 163 4.74 -12.78 -7.02
C ASN A 163 4.77 -11.23 -7.12
N LEU A 164 3.82 -10.56 -6.47
CA LEU A 164 3.72 -9.09 -6.49
C LEU A 164 4.49 -8.43 -5.35
N LEU A 165 4.82 -9.19 -4.28
CA LEU A 165 5.42 -8.65 -3.07
C LEU A 165 6.92 -8.37 -3.26
N LYS A 166 7.33 -7.16 -2.83
CA LYS A 166 8.73 -6.78 -2.62
C LYS A 166 8.89 -6.23 -1.22
N VAL A 167 9.93 -6.68 -0.54
CA VAL A 167 10.27 -6.25 0.83
C VAL A 167 11.44 -5.29 0.75
N VAL A 168 11.31 -4.13 1.38
CA VAL A 168 12.35 -3.10 1.45
C VAL A 168 12.71 -2.86 2.91
N ASN A 169 14.00 -2.67 3.18
CA ASN A 169 14.49 -2.34 4.51
C ASN A 169 14.09 -0.91 4.89
N GLY A 170 13.06 -0.78 5.73
CA GLY A 170 12.58 0.52 6.21
C GLY A 170 13.42 1.14 7.33
N GLU A 171 14.54 0.51 7.75
CA GLU A 171 15.49 1.07 8.73
C GLU A 171 16.49 2.04 8.11
N ALA A 172 16.70 1.96 6.80
CA ALA A 172 17.63 2.82 6.07
C ALA A 172 17.17 4.30 6.08
N SER A 173 17.99 5.18 5.54
CA SER A 173 17.62 6.59 5.39
C SER A 173 16.44 6.77 4.41
N ILE A 174 15.74 7.90 4.52
CA ILE A 174 14.60 8.21 3.65
C ILE A 174 15.01 8.13 2.17
N THR A 175 16.20 8.66 1.84
CA THR A 175 16.74 8.70 0.47
C THR A 175 17.05 7.29 -0.04
N GLU A 176 17.78 6.48 0.73
CA GLU A 176 18.12 5.10 0.33
C GLU A 176 16.86 4.27 0.09
N ILE A 177 15.85 4.37 0.97
CA ILE A 177 14.57 3.69 0.78
C ILE A 177 13.87 4.19 -0.49
N SER A 178 13.88 5.50 -0.72
CA SER A 178 13.25 6.11 -1.91
C SER A 178 13.92 5.67 -3.20
N ASP A 179 15.24 5.54 -3.20
CA ASP A 179 16.02 5.11 -4.37
C ASP A 179 15.80 3.63 -4.66
N GLU A 180 15.81 2.76 -3.63
CA GLU A 180 15.49 1.34 -3.77
C GLU A 180 14.09 1.14 -4.35
N ILE A 181 13.08 1.81 -3.77
CA ILE A 181 11.68 1.75 -4.26
C ILE A 181 11.60 2.24 -5.71
N SER A 182 12.30 3.30 -6.05
CA SER A 182 12.32 3.84 -7.41
C SER A 182 12.86 2.84 -8.41
N GLY A 183 13.99 2.21 -8.11
CA GLY A 183 14.59 1.17 -8.95
C GLY A 183 13.63 0.00 -9.17
N LEU A 184 12.94 -0.46 -8.11
CA LEU A 184 11.92 -1.51 -8.22
C LEU A 184 10.77 -1.12 -9.14
N ILE A 185 10.25 0.10 -9.02
CA ILE A 185 9.14 0.60 -9.85
C ILE A 185 9.57 0.74 -11.31
N GLU A 186 10.75 1.27 -11.57
CA GLU A 186 11.29 1.44 -12.92
C GLU A 186 11.51 0.09 -13.61
N ALA A 187 12.04 -0.91 -12.91
CA ALA A 187 12.19 -2.26 -13.42
C ALA A 187 10.84 -2.88 -13.83
N ILE A 188 9.80 -2.70 -13.03
CA ILE A 188 8.45 -3.20 -13.33
C ILE A 188 7.85 -2.44 -14.53
N LYS A 189 8.04 -1.12 -14.62
CA LYS A 189 7.57 -0.34 -15.78
C LYS A 189 8.25 -0.78 -17.06
N GLY A 190 9.55 -1.03 -17.05
CA GLY A 190 10.30 -1.56 -18.18
C GLY A 190 9.72 -2.90 -18.65
N TRP A 191 9.52 -3.83 -17.73
CA TRP A 191 8.94 -5.14 -18.01
C TRP A 191 7.50 -5.06 -18.56
N LEU A 192 6.65 -4.19 -17.99
CA LEU A 192 5.28 -3.95 -18.49
C LEU A 192 5.28 -3.33 -19.89
N TRP A 193 6.24 -2.48 -20.21
CA TRP A 193 6.40 -1.90 -21.52
C TRP A 193 6.81 -2.96 -22.56
N GLU A 194 7.77 -3.82 -22.24
CA GLU A 194 8.17 -4.94 -23.10
C GLU A 194 7.00 -5.87 -23.40
N ILE A 195 6.20 -6.27 -22.39
CA ILE A 195 5.01 -7.10 -22.59
C ILE A 195 4.00 -6.43 -23.52
N ARG A 196 3.79 -5.13 -23.41
CA ARG A 196 2.89 -4.39 -24.31
C ARG A 196 3.40 -4.43 -25.74
N GLN A 197 4.69 -4.22 -25.97
CA GLN A 197 5.29 -4.27 -27.31
C GLN A 197 5.12 -5.66 -27.94
N TYR A 198 5.33 -6.73 -27.19
CA TYR A 198 5.12 -8.10 -27.68
C TYR A 198 3.66 -8.38 -28.06
N LYS A 199 2.69 -7.89 -27.28
CA LYS A 199 1.26 -8.02 -27.62
C LYS A 199 0.89 -7.28 -28.91
N TYR A 200 1.46 -6.11 -29.15
CA TYR A 200 1.20 -5.31 -30.36
C TYR A 200 1.94 -5.85 -31.58
N ALA A 201 3.08 -6.51 -31.41
CA ALA A 201 3.86 -7.08 -32.50
C ALA A 201 3.25 -8.38 -33.12
N GLY A 202 2.10 -8.83 -32.62
CA GLY A 202 1.34 -9.93 -33.23
C GLY A 202 2.04 -11.29 -33.21
N ASN A 203 3.03 -11.51 -32.37
CA ASN A 203 3.84 -12.72 -32.33
C ASN A 203 3.07 -13.88 -31.68
N LYS A 204 2.55 -14.81 -32.51
CA LYS A 204 1.72 -15.96 -32.12
C LYS A 204 2.49 -17.09 -31.40
N ASN A 205 3.75 -16.95 -31.06
CA ASN A 205 4.53 -17.99 -30.39
C ASN A 205 4.41 -17.91 -28.87
N SER A 206 3.35 -18.51 -28.34
CA SER A 206 3.05 -18.61 -26.90
C SER A 206 4.01 -19.50 -26.09
N LEU A 207 4.92 -20.23 -26.73
CA LEU A 207 5.84 -21.21 -26.11
C LEU A 207 7.10 -20.56 -25.48
N ILE A 208 7.44 -19.33 -25.83
CA ILE A 208 8.64 -18.65 -25.30
C ILE A 208 8.37 -17.99 -23.94
N TYR A 209 7.11 -17.80 -23.56
CA TYR A 209 6.72 -17.12 -22.33
C TYR A 209 7.06 -17.86 -21.02
N GLY A 210 7.06 -19.20 -21.06
CA GLY A 210 7.32 -20.04 -19.90
C GLY A 210 8.80 -20.14 -19.50
N SER A 211 9.72 -19.95 -20.43
CA SER A 211 11.16 -20.05 -20.18
C SER A 211 11.78 -18.72 -19.74
N TYR A 212 11.34 -17.61 -20.32
CA TYR A 212 11.90 -16.28 -20.02
C TYR A 212 11.60 -15.79 -18.59
N CYS A 213 10.45 -16.21 -18.03
CA CYS A 213 10.12 -15.92 -16.64
C CYS A 213 10.89 -16.77 -15.61
N ARG A 214 11.39 -17.95 -16.01
CA ARG A 214 12.15 -18.84 -15.12
C ARG A 214 13.62 -18.45 -14.97
N ASP A 215 14.25 -17.96 -16.04
CA ASP A 215 15.71 -17.78 -16.07
C ASP A 215 16.20 -16.43 -15.48
N LYS A 216 15.35 -15.40 -15.36
CA LYS A 216 15.74 -14.13 -14.75
C LYS A 216 15.54 -14.05 -13.22
N HIS A 217 14.94 -15.05 -12.59
CA HIS A 217 14.73 -15.09 -11.15
C HIS A 217 15.60 -16.11 -10.40
N SER A 218 16.54 -16.81 -11.09
CA SER A 218 17.43 -17.81 -10.46
C SER A 218 18.85 -17.34 -10.24
N THR A 219 19.15 -16.05 -10.29
CA THR A 219 20.47 -15.52 -9.95
C THR A 219 20.38 -14.52 -8.80
N LYS A 220 20.67 -15.09 -7.62
CA LYS A 220 21.06 -14.51 -6.33
C LYS A 220 20.03 -13.72 -5.55
#